data_ef402286f235afb3f8a87b24325b3bc9
#
_entry.id   ef402286f235afb3f8a87b24325b3bc9
#
_cell.length_a   1.000
_cell.length_b   1.000
_cell.length_c   1.000
_cell.angle_alpha   90.00
_cell.angle_beta   90.00
_cell.angle_gamma   90.00
#
_symmetry.space_group_name_H-M   'P 1'
#
loop_
_entity.id
_entity.type
_entity.pdbx_description
1 polymer ?
#
loop_
_entity_poly.entity_id
_entity_poly.type
_entity_poly.pdbx_seq_one_letter_code
_entity_poly.pdbx_strand_id
1 'polypeptide(L)'
;MNNNVVIRLASSGKISKAVGNYTHITKIKPNSTFYTFSGQIGADLDGNIPDEFNQQVKNTFENILNLLKSVDLGPDNVIKVNIWSKEEIDWNYFDKIYVDFFGEIYPSMTIAYVNALGLEEIKIEIEIWAAG
;
A
#
# COMPACT_ATOMS: atom_id res chain seq x y z
N MET A 1 -10.39 6.31 19.39
CA MET A 1 -9.44 7.36 19.36
C MET A 1 -8.08 6.85 19.07
N ASN A 2 -7.56 7.37 18.11
CA ASN A 2 -6.36 6.83 17.56
C ASN A 2 -5.14 7.60 18.04
N ASN A 3 -4.26 6.96 18.82
CA ASN A 3 -2.96 7.51 19.16
C ASN A 3 -1.97 7.17 18.06
N ASN A 4 -2.29 7.56 16.85
CA ASN A 4 -1.47 7.20 15.74
C ASN A 4 -0.07 7.81 15.88
N VAL A 5 0.94 6.95 15.77
CA VAL A 5 2.35 7.32 15.85
C VAL A 5 2.91 7.79 14.50
N VAL A 6 2.11 7.68 13.45
CA VAL A 6 2.53 7.98 12.08
C VAL A 6 2.17 9.42 11.73
N ILE A 7 3.14 10.18 11.26
CA ILE A 7 2.98 11.59 10.91
C ILE A 7 3.38 11.77 9.45
N ARG A 8 2.45 12.30 8.64
CA ARG A 8 2.72 12.63 7.25
C ARG A 8 3.22 14.08 7.21
N LEU A 9 4.44 14.30 6.76
CA LEU A 9 5.01 15.64 6.74
C LEU A 9 4.68 16.34 5.42
N ALA A 10 4.30 17.62 5.54
CA ALA A 10 4.12 18.46 4.37
C ALA A 10 5.49 18.74 3.73
N SER A 11 5.55 18.77 2.42
CA SER A 11 6.78 19.12 1.72
C SER A 11 7.00 20.62 1.74
N SER A 12 8.29 21.04 1.74
CA SER A 12 8.65 22.44 1.63
C SER A 12 8.49 22.92 0.18
N GLY A 13 8.48 24.23 -0.02
CA GLY A 13 8.43 24.80 -1.37
C GLY A 13 9.65 24.50 -2.23
N LYS A 14 10.68 23.88 -1.65
CA LYS A 14 11.90 23.49 -2.36
C LYS A 14 11.88 22.04 -2.82
N ILE A 15 10.82 21.31 -2.50
CA ILE A 15 10.62 19.91 -2.90
C ILE A 15 9.52 19.90 -3.95
N SER A 16 9.71 19.12 -5.01
CA SER A 16 8.69 18.97 -6.04
C SER A 16 7.38 18.48 -5.42
N LYS A 17 6.26 18.91 -5.97
CA LYS A 17 4.97 18.41 -5.54
C LYS A 17 4.86 16.92 -5.85
N ALA A 18 4.11 16.20 -5.03
CA ALA A 18 3.80 14.82 -5.31
C ALA A 18 3.05 14.73 -6.63
N VAL A 19 3.49 13.82 -7.49
CA VAL A 19 2.84 13.57 -8.79
C VAL A 19 1.75 12.50 -8.70
N GLY A 20 1.47 12.03 -7.51
CA GLY A 20 0.45 11.02 -7.25
C GLY A 20 -0.01 11.08 -5.80
N ASN A 21 -0.71 10.03 -5.38
CA ASN A 21 -1.31 9.95 -4.05
C ASN A 21 -0.28 9.42 -3.05
N TYR A 22 0.66 10.27 -2.66
CA TYR A 22 1.67 9.91 -1.66
C TYR A 22 2.19 11.15 -0.93
N THR A 23 2.81 10.90 0.20
CA THR A 23 3.53 11.87 1.01
C THR A 23 5.03 11.67 0.80
N HIS A 24 5.80 12.74 0.68
CA HIS A 24 7.25 12.61 0.50
C HIS A 24 7.94 12.04 1.74
N ILE A 25 7.50 12.43 2.93
CA ILE A 25 8.14 12.00 4.17
C ILE A 25 7.08 11.51 5.15
N THR A 26 7.28 10.33 5.69
CA THR A 26 6.50 9.80 6.79
C THR A 26 7.41 9.71 8.02
N LYS A 27 7.01 10.34 9.10
CA LYS A 27 7.73 10.34 10.36
C LYS A 27 7.00 9.47 11.36
N ILE A 28 7.77 8.80 12.22
CA ILE A 28 7.21 7.89 13.22
C ILE A 28 7.67 8.36 14.59
N LYS A 29 6.75 8.46 15.52
CA LYS A 29 7.05 8.81 16.91
C LYS A 29 7.95 7.76 17.56
N PRO A 30 8.83 8.17 18.50
CA PRO A 30 9.67 7.19 19.21
C PRO A 30 8.82 6.21 20.03
N ASN A 31 9.43 5.07 20.35
CA ASN A 31 8.82 3.99 21.14
C ASN A 31 7.63 3.32 20.44
N SER A 32 7.58 3.43 19.14
CA SER A 32 6.59 2.73 18.33
C SER A 32 7.07 1.32 17.98
N THR A 33 6.14 0.43 17.75
CA THR A 33 6.44 -0.91 17.24
C THR A 33 6.38 -0.89 15.72
N PHE A 34 7.41 -1.45 15.08
CA PHE A 34 7.44 -1.59 13.63
C PHE A 34 6.90 -2.95 13.22
N TYR A 35 6.18 -2.95 12.11
CA TYR A 35 5.66 -4.17 11.50
C TYR A 35 6.11 -4.21 10.05
N THR A 36 6.68 -5.31 9.64
CA THR A 36 6.93 -5.57 8.22
C THR A 36 6.01 -6.70 7.77
N PHE A 37 5.57 -6.61 6.53
CA PHE A 37 4.66 -7.59 5.95
C PHE A 37 5.29 -8.12 4.68
N SER A 38 5.12 -9.39 4.42
CA SER A 38 5.48 -9.93 3.11
C SER A 38 4.64 -9.28 2.03
N GLY A 39 5.17 -9.20 0.83
CA GLY A 39 4.42 -8.68 -0.30
C GLY A 39 3.10 -9.42 -0.48
N GLN A 40 2.03 -8.67 -0.66
CA GLN A 40 0.69 -9.23 -0.80
C GLN A 40 0.30 -9.27 -2.26
N ILE A 41 -0.44 -10.30 -2.61
CA ILE A 41 -0.91 -10.55 -3.97
C ILE A 41 -2.42 -10.67 -3.96
N GLY A 42 -3.02 -10.74 -5.15
CA GLY A 42 -4.47 -10.77 -5.28
C GLY A 42 -5.10 -12.14 -5.14
N ALA A 43 -4.57 -13.01 -4.28
CA ALA A 43 -5.16 -14.31 -4.02
C ALA A 43 -6.42 -14.19 -3.16
N ASP A 44 -7.39 -15.07 -3.40
CA ASP A 44 -8.56 -15.20 -2.54
C ASP A 44 -8.22 -16.10 -1.34
N LEU A 45 -9.20 -16.36 -0.47
CA LEU A 45 -8.99 -17.16 0.74
C LEU A 45 -8.62 -18.62 0.44
N ASP A 46 -8.94 -19.11 -0.74
CA ASP A 46 -8.58 -20.47 -1.17
C ASP A 46 -7.21 -20.51 -1.87
N GLY A 47 -6.55 -19.35 -2.01
CA GLY A 47 -5.26 -19.24 -2.66
C GLY A 47 -5.34 -19.11 -4.18
N ASN A 48 -6.54 -18.94 -4.74
CA ASN A 48 -6.72 -18.75 -6.17
C ASN A 48 -6.43 -17.32 -6.56
N ILE A 49 -5.66 -17.13 -7.64
CA ILE A 49 -5.30 -15.82 -8.16
C ILE A 49 -6.15 -15.53 -9.39
N PRO A 50 -7.05 -14.55 -9.34
CA PRO A 50 -7.88 -14.24 -10.50
C PRO A 50 -7.03 -13.71 -11.66
N ASP A 51 -7.45 -14.00 -12.88
CA ASP A 51 -6.72 -13.59 -14.07
C ASP A 51 -6.85 -12.10 -14.37
N GLU A 52 -7.95 -11.49 -13.94
CA GLU A 52 -8.25 -10.10 -14.25
C GLU A 52 -7.48 -9.15 -13.32
N PHE A 53 -6.74 -8.19 -13.93
CA PHE A 53 -5.82 -7.32 -13.21
C PHE A 53 -6.50 -6.54 -12.08
N ASN A 54 -7.62 -5.90 -12.38
CA ASN A 54 -8.30 -5.07 -11.38
C ASN A 54 -8.86 -5.89 -10.23
N GLN A 55 -9.24 -7.15 -10.49
CA GLN A 55 -9.66 -8.04 -9.41
C GLN A 55 -8.46 -8.40 -8.52
N GLN A 56 -7.28 -8.57 -9.11
CA GLN A 56 -6.07 -8.74 -8.30
C GLN A 56 -5.79 -7.52 -7.44
N VAL A 57 -5.94 -6.32 -7.99
CA VAL A 57 -5.76 -5.08 -7.21
C VAL A 57 -6.70 -5.06 -6.01
N LYS A 58 -7.97 -5.30 -6.23
CA LYS A 58 -8.98 -5.30 -5.18
C LYS A 58 -8.64 -6.33 -4.10
N ASN A 59 -8.35 -7.56 -4.49
CA ASN A 59 -8.04 -8.63 -3.54
C ASN A 59 -6.77 -8.32 -2.75
N THR A 60 -5.77 -7.72 -3.40
CA THR A 60 -4.52 -7.36 -2.72
C THR A 60 -4.78 -6.38 -1.58
N PHE A 61 -5.58 -5.33 -1.82
CA PHE A 61 -5.91 -4.36 -0.77
C PHE A 61 -6.77 -4.98 0.33
N GLU A 62 -7.68 -5.87 -0.01
CA GLU A 62 -8.45 -6.62 0.99
C GLU A 62 -7.54 -7.46 1.88
N ASN A 63 -6.57 -8.14 1.28
CA ASN A 63 -5.59 -8.94 2.03
C ASN A 63 -4.77 -8.06 2.97
N ILE A 64 -4.31 -6.91 2.49
CA ILE A 64 -3.55 -5.96 3.31
C ILE A 64 -4.39 -5.46 4.49
N LEU A 65 -5.65 -5.10 4.25
CA LEU A 65 -6.53 -4.64 5.31
C LEU A 65 -6.72 -5.71 6.39
N ASN A 66 -6.93 -6.95 5.97
CA ASN A 66 -7.12 -8.06 6.90
C ASN A 66 -5.86 -8.34 7.71
N LEU A 67 -4.68 -8.22 7.10
CA LEU A 67 -3.41 -8.34 7.83
C LEU A 67 -3.25 -7.25 8.87
N LEU A 68 -3.52 -6.00 8.50
CA LEU A 68 -3.45 -4.89 9.44
C LEU A 68 -4.39 -5.12 10.62
N LYS A 69 -5.63 -5.52 10.34
CA LYS A 69 -6.62 -5.80 11.39
C LYS A 69 -6.16 -6.93 12.31
N SER A 70 -5.46 -7.92 11.79
CA SER A 70 -4.99 -9.05 12.59
C SER A 70 -3.97 -8.67 13.66
N VAL A 71 -3.37 -7.50 13.54
CA VAL A 71 -2.42 -6.95 14.54
C VAL A 71 -2.93 -5.64 15.13
N ASP A 72 -4.24 -5.42 15.07
CA ASP A 72 -4.91 -4.25 15.62
C ASP A 72 -4.44 -2.92 15.03
N LEU A 73 -4.07 -2.93 13.76
CA LEU A 73 -3.69 -1.74 13.01
C LEU A 73 -4.71 -1.46 11.91
N GLY A 74 -4.59 -0.29 11.30
CA GLY A 74 -5.40 0.12 10.17
C GLY A 74 -4.58 0.85 9.13
N PRO A 75 -5.23 1.33 8.07
CA PRO A 75 -4.53 2.06 6.99
C PRO A 75 -3.73 3.26 7.48
N ASP A 76 -4.17 3.94 8.53
CA ASP A 76 -3.45 5.09 9.10
C ASP A 76 -2.09 4.72 9.69
N ASN A 77 -1.88 3.45 9.98
CA ASN A 77 -0.62 2.96 10.53
C ASN A 77 0.41 2.61 9.46
N VAL A 78 0.02 2.62 8.19
CA VAL A 78 0.95 2.28 7.10
C VAL A 78 1.95 3.42 6.91
N ILE A 79 3.24 3.09 6.93
CA ILE A 79 4.31 4.08 6.80
C ILE A 79 4.95 4.09 5.42
N LYS A 80 4.89 2.98 4.72
CA LYS A 80 5.48 2.85 3.38
C LYS A 80 4.70 1.84 2.57
N VAL A 81 4.47 2.17 1.32
CA VAL A 81 3.87 1.26 0.33
C VAL A 81 4.84 1.12 -0.83
N ASN A 82 5.17 -0.11 -1.18
CA ASN A 82 5.93 -0.42 -2.37
C ASN A 82 5.05 -1.25 -3.30
N ILE A 83 4.94 -0.82 -4.54
CA ILE A 83 4.07 -1.44 -5.54
C ILE A 83 4.92 -1.91 -6.70
N TRP A 84 4.78 -3.19 -7.04
CA TRP A 84 5.41 -3.77 -8.23
C TRP A 84 4.32 -4.34 -9.12
N SER A 85 4.30 -3.93 -10.38
CA SER A 85 3.32 -4.39 -11.35
C SER A 85 3.99 -4.92 -12.60
N LYS A 86 3.54 -6.06 -13.06
CA LYS A 86 3.97 -6.64 -14.33
C LYS A 86 3.29 -6.00 -15.52
N GLU A 87 2.08 -5.50 -15.32
CA GLU A 87 1.25 -4.91 -16.36
C GLU A 87 1.00 -3.44 -16.05
N GLU A 88 0.67 -2.70 -17.08
CA GLU A 88 0.34 -1.31 -16.89
C GLU A 88 -0.89 -1.16 -16.00
N ILE A 89 -0.78 -0.28 -15.01
CA ILE A 89 -1.85 -0.08 -14.04
C ILE A 89 -2.97 0.75 -14.67
N ASP A 90 -4.20 0.28 -14.48
CA ASP A 90 -5.40 1.06 -14.74
C ASP A 90 -5.54 2.11 -13.62
N TRP A 91 -4.97 3.28 -13.84
CA TRP A 91 -4.87 4.31 -12.81
C TRP A 91 -6.24 4.82 -12.34
N ASN A 92 -7.24 4.82 -13.20
CA ASN A 92 -8.58 5.24 -12.79
C ASN A 92 -9.13 4.31 -11.71
N TYR A 93 -8.98 3.02 -11.91
CA TYR A 93 -9.45 2.04 -10.93
C TYR A 93 -8.54 1.99 -9.71
N PHE A 94 -7.23 1.96 -9.93
CA PHE A 94 -6.25 1.88 -8.85
C PHE A 94 -6.37 3.06 -7.89
N ASP A 95 -6.45 4.28 -8.41
CA ASP A 95 -6.55 5.48 -7.58
C ASP A 95 -7.84 5.47 -6.76
N LYS A 96 -8.94 4.97 -7.33
CA LYS A 96 -10.19 4.84 -6.59
C LYS A 96 -10.04 3.90 -5.39
N ILE A 97 -9.45 2.73 -5.61
CA ILE A 97 -9.20 1.76 -4.53
C ILE A 97 -8.24 2.34 -3.50
N TYR A 98 -7.19 3.03 -3.95
CA TYR A 98 -6.17 3.62 -3.08
C TYR A 98 -6.76 4.71 -2.18
N VAL A 99 -7.57 5.59 -2.75
CA VAL A 99 -8.26 6.65 -2.00
C VAL A 99 -9.26 6.05 -1.00
N ASP A 100 -10.02 5.04 -1.43
CA ASP A 100 -10.97 4.36 -0.54
C ASP A 100 -10.25 3.71 0.64
N PHE A 101 -9.03 3.21 0.40
CA PHE A 101 -8.25 2.54 1.45
C PHE A 101 -7.61 3.54 2.42
N PHE A 102 -6.94 4.56 1.91
CA PHE A 102 -6.15 5.48 2.74
C PHE A 102 -6.88 6.79 3.10
N GLY A 103 -7.91 7.16 2.37
CA GLY A 103 -8.56 8.45 2.52
C GLY A 103 -7.79 9.57 1.81
N GLU A 104 -7.67 10.72 2.45
CA GLU A 104 -7.05 11.90 1.84
C GLU A 104 -5.58 12.09 2.21
N ILE A 105 -5.08 11.31 3.16
CA ILE A 105 -3.70 11.40 3.64
C ILE A 105 -3.01 10.07 3.35
N TYR A 106 -1.92 10.15 2.61
CA TYR A 106 -1.28 8.97 2.04
C TYR A 106 0.07 8.68 2.66
N PRO A 107 0.47 7.40 2.74
CA PRO A 107 1.84 7.05 3.13
C PRO A 107 2.85 7.42 2.06
N SER A 108 4.12 7.36 2.41
CA SER A 108 5.19 7.38 1.42
C SER A 108 5.07 6.15 0.53
N MET A 109 5.32 6.32 -0.77
CA MET A 109 5.05 5.25 -1.73
C MET A 109 6.10 5.25 -2.84
N THR A 110 6.42 4.06 -3.30
CA THR A 110 7.24 3.84 -4.49
C THR A 110 6.55 2.82 -5.37
N ILE A 111 6.58 3.05 -6.66
CA ILE A 111 6.02 2.12 -7.63
C ILE A 111 7.05 1.85 -8.73
N ALA A 112 7.05 0.61 -9.22
CA ALA A 112 7.85 0.22 -10.36
C ALA A 112 7.12 -0.83 -11.18
N TYR A 113 7.33 -0.79 -12.47
CA TYR A 113 6.93 -1.88 -13.37
C TYR A 113 8.10 -2.87 -13.45
N VAL A 114 7.79 -4.15 -13.42
CA VAL A 114 8.78 -5.23 -13.41
C VAL A 114 8.47 -6.24 -14.49
N ASN A 115 9.49 -6.99 -14.91
CA ASN A 115 9.32 -8.01 -15.93
C ASN A 115 8.58 -9.25 -15.43
N ALA A 116 8.74 -9.60 -14.15
CA ALA A 116 8.16 -10.80 -13.58
C ALA A 116 8.02 -10.64 -12.07
N LEU A 117 7.09 -11.39 -11.50
CA LEU A 117 6.91 -11.54 -10.06
C LEU A 117 7.11 -13.02 -9.69
N GLY A 118 6.89 -13.37 -8.43
CA GLY A 118 7.21 -14.70 -7.93
C GLY A 118 6.53 -15.85 -8.64
N LEU A 119 5.30 -15.63 -9.10
CA LEU A 119 4.55 -16.61 -9.92
C LEU A 119 4.06 -15.91 -11.18
N GLU A 120 3.90 -16.66 -12.24
CA GLU A 120 3.48 -16.09 -13.53
C GLU A 120 2.09 -15.46 -13.47
N GLU A 121 1.20 -16.02 -12.66
CA GLU A 121 -0.18 -15.53 -12.50
C GLU A 121 -0.24 -14.20 -11.76
N ILE A 122 0.79 -13.85 -10.99
CA ILE A 122 0.81 -12.61 -10.21
C ILE A 122 1.11 -11.46 -11.15
N LYS A 123 0.18 -10.52 -11.23
CA LYS A 123 0.31 -9.32 -12.07
C LYS A 123 0.68 -8.09 -11.27
N ILE A 124 0.38 -8.08 -9.99
CA ILE A 124 0.71 -6.99 -9.09
C ILE A 124 1.02 -7.53 -7.70
N GLU A 125 1.98 -6.91 -7.04
CA GLU A 125 2.35 -7.24 -5.66
C GLU A 125 2.56 -5.94 -4.90
N ILE A 126 2.04 -5.87 -3.68
CA ILE A 126 2.13 -4.68 -2.85
C ILE A 126 2.69 -5.05 -1.48
N GLU A 127 3.75 -4.36 -1.10
CA GLU A 127 4.38 -4.52 0.21
C GLU A 127 4.10 -3.28 1.04
N ILE A 128 3.77 -3.49 2.31
CA ILE A 128 3.62 -2.37 3.24
C ILE A 128 4.50 -2.56 4.46
N TRP A 129 4.82 -1.45 5.10
CA TRP A 129 5.41 -1.37 6.42
C TRP A 129 4.47 -0.51 7.26
N ALA A 130 4.35 -0.82 8.55
CA ALA A 130 3.44 -0.12 9.43
C ALA A 130 4.09 0.12 10.79
N ALA A 131 3.50 1.03 11.56
CA ALA A 131 3.94 1.34 12.91
C ALA A 131 2.73 1.67 13.79
N GLY A 132 2.84 1.22 15.02
CA GLY A 132 1.78 1.52 15.99
C GLY A 132 2.19 1.31 17.43
#